data_7bb5050357de5c77a0af54319c2491ba
#
_entry.id   7bb5050357de5c77a0af54319c2491ba
#
_cell.length_a   1.000
_cell.length_b   1.000
_cell.length_c   1.000
_cell.angle_alpha   90.00
_cell.angle_beta   90.00
_cell.angle_gamma   90.00
#
_symmetry.space_group_name_H-M   'P 1'
#
loop_
_entity.id
_entity.type
_entity.pdbx_description
1 polymer ?
#
loop_
_entity_poly.entity_id
_entity_poly.type
_entity_poly.pdbx_seq_one_letter_code
_entity_poly.pdbx_strand_id
1 'polypeptide(L)'
;RVLVFKQVFGCSGENVKVVQVNQGYITCGRQQFSSVEFLNMLTNTIASNWVIQEFIIQHPMMKRLNDTSVNTLRFVTYHTGDDVEYYPVIMMRYGTPGALVDNANLGVGVDNKGIVMEDAFSLVEKKRFKCHVSGMEIPFFKEAVDLVKFMHSIFPKYLQLVGTCA
;
A
#
# COMPACT_ATOMS: atom_id res chain seq x y z
N ARG A 1 8.60 15.04 -12.78
CA ARG A 1 7.46 14.17 -12.44
C ARG A 1 7.97 12.88 -11.84
N VAL A 2 7.30 12.37 -10.80
CA VAL A 2 7.63 11.07 -10.18
C VAL A 2 6.57 10.05 -10.60
N LEU A 3 7.02 8.89 -11.07
CA LEU A 3 6.18 7.79 -11.53
C LEU A 3 6.61 6.48 -10.85
N VAL A 4 5.68 5.54 -10.77
CA VAL A 4 5.94 4.18 -10.28
C VAL A 4 5.71 3.19 -11.40
N PHE A 5 6.74 2.40 -11.70
CA PHE A 5 6.69 1.31 -12.66
C PHE A 5 6.58 -0.01 -11.90
N LYS A 6 5.60 -0.83 -12.27
CA LYS A 6 5.37 -2.16 -11.68
C LYS A 6 5.24 -3.18 -12.79
N GLN A 7 5.84 -4.35 -12.66
CA GLN A 7 5.56 -5.46 -13.56
C GLN A 7 4.12 -5.96 -13.37
N VAL A 8 3.44 -6.30 -14.46
CA VAL A 8 2.08 -6.84 -14.43
C VAL A 8 2.05 -8.19 -13.70
N PHE A 9 3.06 -9.02 -13.97
CA PHE A 9 3.25 -10.30 -13.32
C PHE A 9 4.38 -10.19 -12.30
N GLY A 10 4.04 -9.99 -11.05
CA GLY A 10 4.98 -9.87 -9.94
C GLY A 10 4.24 -9.88 -8.61
N CYS A 11 4.90 -10.30 -7.58
CA CYS A 11 4.35 -10.27 -6.21
C CYS A 11 5.35 -9.60 -5.26
N SER A 12 4.87 -9.28 -4.07
CA SER A 12 5.74 -8.85 -2.98
C SER A 12 6.60 -7.61 -3.24
N GLY A 13 6.24 -6.77 -4.21
CA GLY A 13 6.99 -5.56 -4.55
C GLY A 13 8.25 -5.78 -5.39
N GLU A 14 8.45 -7.00 -5.87
CA GLU A 14 9.52 -7.29 -6.83
C GLU A 14 9.37 -6.41 -8.07
N ASN A 15 10.49 -5.87 -8.53
CA ASN A 15 10.56 -5.01 -9.73
C ASN A 15 9.68 -3.74 -9.69
N VAL A 16 9.31 -3.25 -8.51
CA VAL A 16 8.76 -1.91 -8.36
C VAL A 16 9.89 -0.89 -8.48
N LYS A 17 9.73 0.07 -9.39
CA LYS A 17 10.69 1.15 -9.61
C LYS A 17 10.02 2.49 -9.40
N VAL A 18 10.58 3.31 -8.50
CA VAL A 18 10.22 4.72 -8.37
C VAL A 18 11.15 5.52 -9.27
N VAL A 19 10.57 6.25 -10.19
CA VAL A 19 11.29 6.89 -11.30
C VAL A 19 10.99 8.38 -11.30
N GLN A 20 12.03 9.20 -11.30
CA GLN A 20 11.93 10.63 -11.48
C GLN A 20 12.25 11.01 -12.93
N VAL A 21 11.26 11.54 -13.64
CA VAL A 21 11.41 12.00 -15.02
C VAL A 21 11.74 13.49 -15.02
N ASN A 22 12.88 13.83 -15.55
CA ASN A 22 13.39 15.19 -15.73
C ASN A 22 13.55 15.50 -17.23
N GLN A 23 13.88 16.76 -17.57
CA GLN A 23 14.19 17.12 -18.94
C GLN A 23 15.50 16.45 -19.36
N GLY A 24 15.41 15.54 -20.32
CA GLY A 24 16.56 14.87 -20.95
C GLY A 24 17.08 13.62 -20.24
N TYR A 25 16.65 13.30 -19.00
CA TYR A 25 17.08 12.10 -18.30
C TYR A 25 16.05 11.56 -17.32
N ILE A 26 16.19 10.29 -16.99
CA ILE A 26 15.35 9.53 -16.05
C ILE A 26 16.23 9.03 -14.90
N THR A 27 15.84 9.35 -13.65
CA THR A 27 16.53 8.86 -12.45
C THR A 27 15.74 7.70 -11.85
N CYS A 28 16.40 6.56 -11.63
CA CYS A 28 15.84 5.41 -10.92
C CYS A 28 16.83 4.95 -9.84
N GLY A 29 16.46 5.13 -8.59
CA GLY A 29 17.36 4.95 -7.46
C GLY A 29 18.56 5.93 -7.56
N ARG A 30 19.77 5.38 -7.63
CA ARG A 30 21.02 6.18 -7.76
C ARG A 30 21.51 6.32 -9.21
N GLN A 31 20.81 5.74 -10.17
CA GLN A 31 21.22 5.69 -11.56
C GLN A 31 20.44 6.69 -12.40
N GLN A 32 21.12 7.27 -13.38
CA GLN A 32 20.52 8.11 -14.42
C GLN A 32 20.60 7.41 -15.77
N PHE A 33 19.56 7.58 -16.55
CA PHE A 33 19.38 6.97 -17.87
C PHE A 33 18.88 8.01 -18.86
N SER A 34 19.28 7.90 -20.11
CA SER A 34 18.50 8.46 -21.20
C SER A 34 17.16 7.72 -21.35
N SER A 35 16.20 8.29 -22.03
CA SER A 35 14.90 7.62 -22.28
C SER A 35 15.07 6.28 -23.01
N VAL A 36 16.02 6.20 -23.94
CA VAL A 36 16.30 4.97 -24.71
C VAL A 36 16.89 3.89 -23.81
N GLU A 37 17.89 4.22 -22.99
CA GLU A 37 18.50 3.27 -22.05
C GLU A 37 17.49 2.75 -21.03
N PHE A 38 16.64 3.63 -20.52
CA PHE A 38 15.60 3.25 -19.58
C PHE A 38 14.57 2.30 -20.20
N LEU A 39 14.11 2.58 -21.42
CA LEU A 39 13.21 1.70 -22.17
C LEU A 39 13.86 0.34 -22.45
N ASN A 40 15.13 0.33 -22.88
CA ASN A 40 15.88 -0.92 -23.10
C ASN A 40 16.00 -1.75 -21.81
N MET A 41 16.24 -1.09 -20.66
CA MET A 41 16.27 -1.76 -19.36
C MET A 41 14.91 -2.40 -19.03
N LEU A 42 13.79 -1.73 -19.32
CA LEU A 42 12.44 -2.28 -19.07
C LEU A 42 12.11 -3.44 -20.00
N THR A 43 12.49 -3.36 -21.27
CA THR A 43 12.19 -4.39 -22.29
C THR A 43 13.06 -5.62 -22.18
N ASN A 44 14.29 -5.48 -21.68
CA ASN A 44 15.23 -6.59 -21.48
C ASN A 44 14.93 -7.42 -20.21
N THR A 45 13.93 -7.06 -19.42
CA THR A 45 13.46 -7.89 -18.31
C THR A 45 12.53 -8.99 -18.83
N ILE A 46 12.59 -10.19 -18.25
CA ILE A 46 11.85 -11.39 -18.66
C ILE A 46 10.31 -11.14 -18.68
N ALA A 47 9.81 -10.19 -17.91
CA ALA A 47 8.43 -9.76 -17.92
C ALA A 47 8.33 -8.36 -18.58
N SER A 48 7.97 -8.33 -19.85
CA SER A 48 7.94 -7.10 -20.67
C SER A 48 6.74 -6.17 -20.41
N ASN A 49 5.75 -6.60 -19.60
CA ASN A 49 4.53 -5.82 -19.35
C ASN A 49 4.66 -5.01 -18.06
N TRP A 50 4.53 -3.70 -18.19
CA TRP A 50 4.62 -2.75 -17.09
C TRP A 50 3.35 -1.93 -16.94
N VAL A 51 2.93 -1.72 -15.69
CA VAL A 51 1.94 -0.71 -15.31
C VAL A 51 2.70 0.53 -14.84
N ILE A 52 2.32 1.68 -15.38
CA ILE A 52 2.86 2.97 -14.98
C ILE A 52 1.79 3.70 -14.19
N GLN A 53 2.13 4.11 -12.98
CA GLN A 53 1.21 4.79 -12.07
C GLN A 53 1.82 6.11 -11.58
N GLU A 54 0.97 7.03 -11.17
CA GLU A 54 1.42 8.20 -10.44
C GLU A 54 1.96 7.80 -9.07
N PHE A 55 2.96 8.55 -8.61
CA PHE A 55 3.50 8.37 -7.27
C PHE A 55 2.49 8.89 -6.24
N ILE A 56 2.12 8.06 -5.28
CA ILE A 56 1.19 8.43 -4.20
C ILE A 56 1.96 9.23 -3.15
N ILE A 57 1.51 10.45 -2.90
CA ILE A 57 2.02 11.28 -1.79
C ILE A 57 1.18 10.96 -0.56
N GLN A 58 1.74 10.19 0.36
CA GLN A 58 1.05 9.84 1.60
C GLN A 58 0.74 11.07 2.46
N HIS A 59 -0.36 10.99 3.19
CA HIS A 59 -0.68 11.95 4.25
C HIS A 59 0.47 12.02 5.28
N PRO A 60 0.84 13.22 5.79
CA PRO A 60 1.96 13.36 6.74
C PRO A 60 1.86 12.48 7.99
N MET A 61 0.65 12.27 8.52
CA MET A 61 0.44 11.36 9.66
C MET A 61 0.78 9.92 9.31
N MET A 62 0.41 9.44 8.12
CA MET A 62 0.73 8.08 7.68
C MET A 62 2.23 7.87 7.51
N LYS A 63 2.98 8.91 7.07
CA LYS A 63 4.44 8.87 6.98
C LYS A 63 5.14 8.62 8.32
N ARG A 64 4.48 8.89 9.45
CA ARG A 64 5.05 8.61 10.78
C ARG A 64 5.24 7.12 11.04
N LEU A 65 4.51 6.25 10.36
CA LEU A 65 4.75 4.80 10.42
C LEU A 65 5.97 4.40 9.60
N ASN A 66 5.92 4.75 8.32
CA ASN A 66 7.00 4.57 7.37
C ASN A 66 6.81 5.59 6.24
N ASP A 67 7.85 6.32 5.91
CA ASP A 67 7.86 7.37 4.88
C ASP A 67 8.35 6.88 3.51
N THR A 68 8.95 5.69 3.44
CA THR A 68 9.55 5.14 2.22
C THR A 68 8.60 4.25 1.42
N SER A 69 7.58 3.67 2.05
CA SER A 69 6.51 2.90 1.37
C SER A 69 5.15 3.53 1.60
N VAL A 70 4.22 3.26 0.71
CA VAL A 70 2.80 3.58 0.95
C VAL A 70 2.28 2.64 2.03
N ASN A 71 1.78 3.20 3.14
CA ASN A 71 1.16 2.42 4.21
C ASN A 71 -0.32 2.22 3.88
N THR A 72 -0.83 1.00 4.05
CA THR A 72 -2.17 0.64 3.58
C THR A 72 -3.05 0.11 4.69
N LEU A 73 -4.34 0.45 4.63
CA LEU A 73 -5.38 -0.14 5.46
C LEU A 73 -6.02 -1.31 4.71
N ARG A 74 -6.10 -2.46 5.36
CA ARG A 74 -6.77 -3.64 4.82
C ARG A 74 -8.04 -3.91 5.60
N PHE A 75 -9.16 -3.77 4.92
CA PHE A 75 -10.49 -4.06 5.42
C PHE A 75 -10.93 -5.44 4.95
N VAL A 76 -11.66 -6.15 5.79
CA VAL A 76 -12.45 -7.32 5.42
C VAL A 76 -13.91 -6.93 5.57
N THR A 77 -14.65 -6.92 4.48
CA THR A 77 -16.07 -6.58 4.43
C THR A 77 -16.91 -7.83 4.17
N TYR A 78 -18.15 -7.84 4.64
CA TYR A 78 -19.08 -8.96 4.48
C TYR A 78 -20.53 -8.48 4.39
N HIS A 79 -21.37 -9.25 3.72
CA HIS A 79 -22.81 -9.00 3.66
C HIS A 79 -23.52 -9.46 4.94
N THR A 80 -24.48 -8.63 5.41
CA THR A 80 -25.41 -8.93 6.49
C THR A 80 -26.85 -8.89 5.99
N GLY A 81 -27.15 -9.60 4.91
CA GLY A 81 -28.42 -9.46 4.19
C GLY A 81 -28.36 -8.31 3.18
N ASP A 82 -29.07 -7.22 3.43
CA ASP A 82 -29.13 -6.07 2.49
C ASP A 82 -27.97 -5.08 2.68
N ASP A 83 -27.24 -5.17 3.79
CA ASP A 83 -26.14 -4.26 4.11
C ASP A 83 -24.75 -4.89 3.96
N VAL A 84 -23.74 -4.02 3.86
CA VAL A 84 -22.32 -4.40 3.90
C VAL A 84 -21.72 -3.88 5.19
N GLU A 85 -21.12 -4.78 5.94
CA GLU A 85 -20.36 -4.47 7.14
C GLU A 85 -18.88 -4.80 7.00
N TYR A 86 -18.06 -4.36 7.94
CA TYR A 86 -16.64 -4.70 7.99
C TYR A 86 -16.26 -5.24 9.38
N TYR A 87 -15.22 -6.07 9.42
CA TYR A 87 -14.69 -6.55 10.70
C TYR A 87 -14.14 -5.39 11.52
N PRO A 88 -14.39 -5.35 12.84
CA PRO A 88 -14.06 -4.20 13.69
C PRO A 88 -12.56 -3.98 13.91
N VAL A 89 -11.74 -4.96 13.57
CA VAL A 89 -10.27 -4.82 13.59
C VAL A 89 -9.76 -4.79 12.17
N ILE A 90 -9.16 -3.67 11.81
CA ILE A 90 -8.60 -3.40 10.51
C ILE A 90 -7.10 -3.55 10.62
N MET A 91 -6.47 -4.14 9.61
CA MET A 91 -5.02 -4.28 9.59
C MET A 91 -4.41 -3.10 8.82
N MET A 92 -3.61 -2.32 9.49
CA MET A 92 -2.70 -1.38 8.84
C MET A 92 -1.38 -2.08 8.57
N ARG A 93 -0.96 -2.05 7.31
CA ARG A 93 0.29 -2.64 6.83
C ARG A 93 1.26 -1.53 6.49
N TYR A 94 2.53 -1.75 6.80
CA TYR A 94 3.60 -0.82 6.48
C TYR A 94 4.92 -1.56 6.21
N GLY A 95 5.78 -0.95 5.43
CA GLY A 95 7.09 -1.50 5.10
C GLY A 95 8.10 -1.34 6.22
N THR A 96 9.18 -2.09 6.17
CA THR A 96 10.38 -1.80 6.95
C THR A 96 11.05 -0.51 6.44
N PRO A 97 11.84 0.19 7.27
CA PRO A 97 12.56 1.39 6.82
C PRO A 97 13.36 1.14 5.53
N GLY A 98 13.18 2.00 4.53
CA GLY A 98 13.80 1.87 3.22
C GLY A 98 13.07 0.96 2.22
N ALA A 99 12.04 0.23 2.62
CA ALA A 99 11.22 -0.56 1.71
C ALA A 99 10.37 0.35 0.81
N LEU A 100 10.24 0.00 -0.48
CA LEU A 100 9.39 0.72 -1.44
C LEU A 100 7.92 0.31 -1.38
N VAL A 101 7.63 -0.82 -0.73
CA VAL A 101 6.28 -1.38 -0.59
C VAL A 101 6.03 -1.87 0.83
N ASP A 102 4.78 -1.95 1.25
CA ASP A 102 4.37 -2.41 2.57
C ASP A 102 4.53 -3.92 2.80
N ASN A 103 4.72 -4.67 1.78
CA ASN A 103 5.06 -6.11 1.62
C ASN A 103 4.58 -7.06 2.74
N ALA A 104 3.58 -6.68 3.53
CA ALA A 104 3.02 -7.38 4.67
C ALA A 104 4.03 -7.77 5.79
N ASN A 105 5.22 -7.17 5.78
CA ASN A 105 6.24 -7.52 6.76
C ASN A 105 5.88 -7.03 8.17
N LEU A 106 5.27 -5.84 8.23
CA LEU A 106 4.82 -5.24 9.48
C LEU A 106 3.33 -4.92 9.41
N GLY A 107 2.64 -5.21 10.50
CA GLY A 107 1.22 -4.92 10.64
C GLY A 107 0.86 -4.47 12.04
N VAL A 108 -0.15 -3.61 12.14
CA VAL A 108 -0.75 -3.19 13.41
C VAL A 108 -2.26 -3.12 13.24
N GLY A 109 -2.99 -3.46 14.30
CA GLY A 109 -4.44 -3.30 14.33
C GLY A 109 -4.84 -1.82 14.36
N VAL A 110 -5.97 -1.52 13.72
CA VAL A 110 -6.68 -0.25 13.86
C VAL A 110 -8.10 -0.59 14.33
N ASP A 111 -8.57 0.08 15.35
CA ASP A 111 -9.90 -0.15 15.89
C ASP A 111 -11.00 0.45 15.00
N ASN A 112 -12.26 0.23 15.38
CA ASN A 112 -13.42 0.73 14.64
C ASN A 112 -13.62 2.26 14.72
N LYS A 113 -12.81 2.97 15.50
CA LYS A 113 -12.75 4.44 15.55
C LYS A 113 -11.61 5.02 14.72
N GLY A 114 -10.80 4.15 14.09
CA GLY A 114 -9.62 4.58 13.33
C GLY A 114 -8.38 4.83 14.19
N ILE A 115 -8.34 4.29 15.42
CA ILE A 115 -7.21 4.48 16.32
C ILE A 115 -6.23 3.31 16.18
N VAL A 116 -4.95 3.61 16.00
CA VAL A 116 -3.87 2.62 15.90
C VAL A 116 -3.67 1.96 17.26
N MET A 117 -3.70 0.63 17.28
CA MET A 117 -3.54 -0.19 18.48
C MET A 117 -2.08 -0.21 18.96
N GLU A 118 -1.89 -0.69 20.19
CA GLU A 118 -0.57 -0.68 20.82
C GLU A 118 0.37 -1.76 20.28
N ASP A 119 -0.15 -2.95 19.98
CA ASP A 119 0.66 -4.09 19.56
C ASP A 119 0.73 -4.22 18.05
N ALA A 120 1.94 -4.16 17.53
CA ALA A 120 2.29 -4.45 16.16
C ALA A 120 2.90 -5.86 16.02
N PHE A 121 2.91 -6.39 14.82
CA PHE A 121 3.39 -7.72 14.50
C PHE A 121 4.30 -7.72 13.27
N SER A 122 5.41 -8.45 13.36
CA SER A 122 6.29 -8.75 12.24
C SER A 122 6.03 -10.17 11.76
N LEU A 123 5.61 -10.32 10.48
CA LEU A 123 5.42 -11.63 9.85
C LEU A 123 6.76 -12.33 9.61
N VAL A 124 7.79 -11.59 9.29
CA VAL A 124 9.14 -12.13 9.00
C VAL A 124 9.78 -12.66 10.28
N GLU A 125 9.79 -11.82 11.33
CA GLU A 125 10.41 -12.19 12.60
C GLU A 125 9.49 -13.00 13.52
N LYS A 126 8.21 -13.16 13.13
CA LYS A 126 7.16 -13.87 13.90
C LYS A 126 7.05 -13.40 15.34
N LYS A 127 7.23 -12.11 15.57
CA LYS A 127 7.18 -11.50 16.91
C LYS A 127 6.26 -10.29 16.97
N ARG A 128 5.80 -9.98 18.19
CA ARG A 128 5.07 -8.75 18.52
C ARG A 128 6.03 -7.70 19.08
N PHE A 129 5.69 -6.44 18.88
CA PHE A 129 6.41 -5.31 19.42
C PHE A 129 5.45 -4.13 19.62
N LYS A 130 5.86 -3.13 20.38
CA LYS A 130 5.03 -1.94 20.60
C LYS A 130 5.09 -1.03 19.37
N CYS A 131 3.92 -0.61 18.91
CA CYS A 131 3.82 0.32 17.80
C CYS A 131 4.19 1.73 18.26
N HIS A 132 5.14 2.34 17.59
CA HIS A 132 5.64 3.68 17.96
C HIS A 132 4.65 4.81 17.67
N VAL A 133 3.56 4.53 16.93
CA VAL A 133 2.47 5.48 16.66
C VAL A 133 1.14 5.01 17.27
N SER A 134 1.19 4.18 18.30
CA SER A 134 0.00 3.77 19.06
C SER A 134 -0.81 4.99 19.51
N GLY A 135 -2.14 4.89 19.42
CA GLY A 135 -3.06 5.99 19.72
C GLY A 135 -3.19 7.04 18.60
N MET A 136 -2.45 6.91 17.50
CA MET A 136 -2.61 7.79 16.34
C MET A 136 -3.96 7.55 15.68
N GLU A 137 -4.69 8.63 15.37
CA GLU A 137 -5.90 8.60 14.58
C GLU A 137 -5.55 8.54 13.09
N ILE A 138 -6.16 7.62 12.36
CA ILE A 138 -5.98 7.47 10.91
C ILE A 138 -6.74 8.59 10.18
N PRO A 139 -6.08 9.39 9.35
CA PRO A 139 -6.74 10.43 8.58
C PRO A 139 -7.74 9.83 7.58
N PHE A 140 -8.89 10.48 7.41
CA PHE A 140 -9.95 10.05 6.49
C PHE A 140 -10.45 8.62 6.71
N PHE A 141 -10.40 8.13 7.96
CA PHE A 141 -10.79 6.77 8.29
C PHE A 141 -12.24 6.46 7.92
N LYS A 142 -13.15 7.41 8.21
CA LYS A 142 -14.57 7.25 7.91
C LYS A 142 -14.81 7.14 6.39
N GLU A 143 -14.16 7.99 5.62
CA GLU A 143 -14.24 7.97 4.16
C GLU A 143 -13.68 6.65 3.58
N ALA A 144 -12.62 6.12 4.16
CA ALA A 144 -12.08 4.81 3.77
C ALA A 144 -13.08 3.68 4.06
N VAL A 145 -13.76 3.70 5.21
CA VAL A 145 -14.84 2.75 5.55
C VAL A 145 -15.99 2.85 4.57
N ASP A 146 -16.47 4.06 4.29
CA ASP A 146 -17.59 4.30 3.38
C ASP A 146 -17.22 3.80 1.96
N LEU A 147 -15.98 4.04 1.52
CA LEU A 147 -15.48 3.59 0.23
C LEU A 147 -15.45 2.06 0.11
N VAL A 148 -14.91 1.34 1.11
CA VAL A 148 -14.82 -0.13 1.01
C VAL A 148 -16.18 -0.80 1.10
N LYS A 149 -17.12 -0.24 1.87
CA LYS A 149 -18.51 -0.70 1.88
C LYS A 149 -19.19 -0.49 0.53
N PHE A 150 -19.04 0.71 -0.05
CA PHE A 150 -19.55 1.00 -1.38
C PHE A 150 -18.95 0.06 -2.42
N MET A 151 -17.63 -0.13 -2.43
CA MET A 151 -16.96 -1.06 -3.35
C MET A 151 -17.50 -2.47 -3.23
N HIS A 152 -17.76 -2.96 -2.03
CA HIS A 152 -18.33 -4.29 -1.86
C HIS A 152 -19.78 -4.37 -2.36
N SER A 153 -20.59 -3.33 -2.19
CA SER A 153 -21.99 -3.31 -2.62
C SER A 153 -22.17 -3.48 -4.13
N ILE A 154 -21.19 -3.10 -4.93
CA ILE A 154 -21.19 -3.32 -6.39
C ILE A 154 -20.75 -4.74 -6.80
N PHE A 155 -20.33 -5.58 -5.85
CA PHE A 155 -19.97 -6.98 -6.06
C PHE A 155 -20.86 -7.94 -5.23
N PRO A 156 -22.18 -7.93 -5.38
CA PRO A 156 -23.13 -8.63 -4.49
C PRO A 156 -23.00 -10.16 -4.51
N LYS A 157 -22.24 -10.71 -5.46
CA LYS A 157 -22.01 -12.16 -5.55
C LYS A 157 -21.02 -12.69 -4.51
N TYR A 158 -20.26 -11.82 -3.88
CA TYR A 158 -19.24 -12.21 -2.92
C TYR A 158 -19.74 -11.96 -1.50
N LEU A 159 -19.79 -13.02 -0.69
CA LEU A 159 -20.16 -12.92 0.72
C LEU A 159 -19.14 -12.12 1.53
N GLN A 160 -17.87 -12.14 1.09
CA GLN A 160 -16.76 -11.47 1.77
C GLN A 160 -15.75 -10.94 0.76
N LEU A 161 -15.27 -9.73 0.97
CA LEU A 161 -14.21 -9.10 0.18
C LEU A 161 -13.10 -8.52 1.08
N VAL A 162 -11.89 -8.46 0.52
CA VAL A 162 -10.77 -7.77 1.14
C VAL A 162 -10.47 -6.51 0.32
N GLY A 163 -10.75 -5.35 0.90
CA GLY A 163 -10.42 -4.04 0.33
C GLY A 163 -9.11 -3.49 0.92
N THR A 164 -8.34 -2.78 0.13
CA THR A 164 -7.12 -2.08 0.57
C THR A 164 -7.19 -0.62 0.16
N CYS A 165 -7.02 0.28 1.13
CA CYS A 165 -6.93 1.73 0.95
C CYS A 165 -5.52 2.22 1.30
N ALA A 166 -5.01 3.19 0.53
CA ALA A 166 -3.68 3.80 0.71
C ALA A 166 -3.79 5.30 1.00
#